data_f24f37aeb5decc58c62bb92c77cbb4f4
#
_entry.id   f24f37aeb5decc58c62bb92c77cbb4f4
#
_cell.length_a   1.000
_cell.length_b   1.000
_cell.length_c   1.000
_cell.angle_alpha   90.00
_cell.angle_beta   90.00
_cell.angle_gamma   90.00
#
_symmetry.space_group_name_H-M   'P 1'
#
loop_
_entity.id
_entity.type
_entity.pdbx_description
1 polymer ?
#
loop_
_entity_poly.entity_id
_entity_poly.type
_entity_poly.pdbx_seq_one_letter_code
_entity_poly.pdbx_strand_id
1 'polypeptide(L)'
;MIFVDHERCIGCYACIVACKMEHDLAPYPTSPPTAEPKGPRLIRVFQVGPEIKDGKVYQYFVAISCMHCTDPQCMSACPVNAISKRVDGIVQVDRDRCIGCKFCLRVCPYGAPQFDLDGKMMLCDLCFHRLQEGKKTACEAHCPARCIYVGAPDEISKIIGQRAASRIEKPHESSLVA
;
A
#
# COMPACT_ATOMS: atom_id res chain seq x y z
N MET A 1 9.98 -5.91 0.43
CA MET A 1 8.50 -6.00 0.39
C MET A 1 7.87 -4.95 1.29
N ILE A 2 6.56 -4.71 1.18
CA ILE A 2 5.80 -3.84 2.10
C ILE A 2 4.91 -4.70 3.00
N PHE A 3 4.85 -4.36 4.27
CA PHE A 3 3.93 -4.95 5.25
C PHE A 3 3.14 -3.85 5.94
N VAL A 4 1.84 -4.04 6.06
CA VAL A 4 0.96 -3.12 6.77
C VAL A 4 0.27 -3.87 7.91
N ASP A 5 0.46 -3.35 9.11
CA ASP A 5 -0.26 -3.85 10.28
C ASP A 5 -1.64 -3.20 10.37
N HIS A 6 -2.62 -3.94 9.93
CA HIS A 6 -4.00 -3.47 9.87
C HIS A 6 -4.62 -3.21 11.25
N GLU A 7 -4.16 -3.90 12.29
CA GLU A 7 -4.67 -3.68 13.66
C GLU A 7 -4.29 -2.31 14.24
N ARG A 8 -3.20 -1.72 13.72
CA ARG A 8 -2.75 -0.38 14.11
C ARG A 8 -3.18 0.72 13.15
N CYS A 9 -3.69 0.34 11.99
CA CYS A 9 -4.11 1.32 11.00
C CYS A 9 -5.35 2.08 11.50
N ILE A 10 -5.23 3.38 11.67
CA ILE A 10 -6.30 4.27 12.14
C ILE A 10 -7.08 4.93 10.99
N GLY A 11 -6.78 4.59 9.73
CA GLY A 11 -7.47 5.15 8.57
C GLY A 11 -7.23 6.65 8.34
N CYS A 12 -6.12 7.20 8.79
CA CYS A 12 -5.83 8.65 8.70
C CYS A 12 -5.47 9.13 7.29
N TYR A 13 -5.28 8.24 6.31
CA TYR A 13 -4.90 8.53 4.91
C TYR A 13 -3.57 9.27 4.70
N ALA A 14 -2.77 9.53 5.75
CA ALA A 14 -1.48 10.22 5.63
C ALA A 14 -0.53 9.52 4.63
N CYS A 15 -0.56 8.20 4.55
CA CYS A 15 0.23 7.43 3.59
C CYS A 15 -0.15 7.73 2.13
N ILE A 16 -1.43 8.00 1.84
CA ILE A 16 -1.91 8.37 0.50
C ILE A 16 -1.40 9.77 0.15
N VAL A 17 -1.54 10.72 1.07
CA VAL A 17 -1.06 12.10 0.86
C VAL A 17 0.44 12.13 0.65
N ALA A 18 1.21 11.48 1.52
CA ALA A 18 2.66 11.39 1.40
C ALA A 18 3.10 10.75 0.08
N CYS A 19 2.44 9.67 -0.35
CA CYS A 19 2.72 9.02 -1.62
C CYS A 19 2.42 9.92 -2.82
N LYS A 20 1.30 10.67 -2.76
CA LYS A 20 0.94 11.62 -3.81
C LYS A 20 1.95 12.76 -3.93
N MET A 21 2.39 13.31 -2.81
CA MET A 21 3.40 14.38 -2.79
C MET A 21 4.76 13.88 -3.29
N GLU A 22 5.16 12.69 -2.90
CA GLU A 22 6.46 12.12 -3.28
C GLU A 22 6.58 11.82 -4.78
N HIS A 23 5.47 11.41 -5.39
CA HIS A 23 5.43 11.00 -6.80
C HIS A 23 4.74 12.02 -7.72
N ASP A 24 4.54 13.23 -7.23
CA ASP A 24 3.86 14.32 -7.94
C ASP A 24 2.54 13.87 -8.60
N LEU A 25 1.77 13.06 -7.85
CA LEU A 25 0.49 12.54 -8.32
C LEU A 25 -0.58 13.60 -8.09
N ALA A 26 -0.93 14.32 -9.14
CA ALA A 26 -1.91 15.40 -9.07
C ALA A 26 -3.21 14.97 -8.39
N PRO A 27 -3.73 15.77 -7.44
CA PRO A 27 -5.12 15.67 -7.07
C PRO A 27 -5.91 16.17 -8.29
N TYR A 28 -6.67 15.29 -8.93
CA TYR A 28 -7.57 15.79 -9.97
C TYR A 28 -8.57 16.74 -9.34
N PRO A 29 -8.75 17.93 -9.91
CA PRO A 29 -9.80 18.83 -9.47
C PRO A 29 -11.11 18.08 -9.61
N THR A 30 -11.78 17.88 -8.50
CA THR A 30 -13.10 17.29 -8.47
C THR A 30 -14.12 18.42 -8.45
N SER A 31 -15.02 18.38 -9.39
CA SER A 31 -16.21 19.23 -9.36
C SER A 31 -17.41 18.29 -9.28
N PRO A 32 -18.19 18.36 -8.22
CA PRO A 32 -18.19 19.27 -7.08
C PRO A 32 -17.10 18.94 -6.02
N PRO A 33 -16.79 19.87 -5.10
CA PRO A 33 -15.71 19.69 -4.10
C PRO A 33 -15.97 18.57 -3.07
N THR A 34 -17.15 17.98 -3.06
CA THR A 34 -17.52 16.84 -2.21
C THR A 34 -17.09 15.49 -2.77
N ALA A 35 -16.59 15.45 -4.02
CA ALA A 35 -16.13 14.21 -4.62
C ALA A 35 -14.75 13.83 -4.07
N GLU A 36 -14.55 12.54 -3.78
CA GLU A 36 -13.23 12.03 -3.40
C GLU A 36 -12.15 12.45 -4.41
N PRO A 37 -10.92 12.79 -3.96
CA PRO A 37 -9.83 13.12 -4.86
C PRO A 37 -9.64 11.99 -5.86
N LYS A 38 -9.98 12.21 -7.12
CA LYS A 38 -9.75 11.26 -8.20
C LYS A 38 -8.29 11.32 -8.58
N GLY A 39 -7.76 10.26 -9.14
CA GLY A 39 -6.39 10.16 -9.58
C GLY A 39 -5.69 8.93 -9.04
N PRO A 40 -4.53 8.58 -9.57
CA PRO A 40 -3.82 7.40 -9.15
C PRO A 40 -3.45 7.48 -7.68
N ARG A 41 -3.70 6.39 -6.96
CA ARG A 41 -3.33 6.19 -5.56
C ARG A 41 -2.52 4.91 -5.47
N LEU A 42 -1.20 5.02 -5.41
CA LEU A 42 -0.31 3.86 -5.40
C LEU A 42 -0.37 3.07 -4.09
N ILE A 43 -0.80 3.72 -3.01
CA ILE A 43 -1.29 3.08 -1.78
C ILE A 43 -2.74 3.53 -1.57
N ARG A 44 -3.61 2.61 -1.17
CA ARG A 44 -5.05 2.84 -0.98
C ARG A 44 -5.46 2.33 0.38
N VAL A 45 -6.34 3.03 1.05
CA VAL A 45 -6.89 2.64 2.35
C VAL A 45 -8.38 2.39 2.18
N PHE A 46 -8.80 1.19 2.55
CA PHE A 46 -10.20 0.77 2.52
C PHE A 46 -10.72 0.69 3.94
N GLN A 47 -11.89 1.25 4.18
CA GLN A 47 -12.64 1.06 5.41
C GLN A 47 -13.45 -0.23 5.30
N VAL A 48 -13.39 -1.05 6.33
CA VAL A 48 -14.23 -2.23 6.50
C VAL A 48 -15.11 -2.02 7.72
N GLY A 49 -16.41 -2.18 7.58
CA GLY A 49 -17.39 -1.79 8.58
C GLY A 49 -17.81 -0.31 8.49
N PRO A 50 -18.56 0.23 9.48
CA PRO A 50 -18.88 -0.42 10.76
C PRO A 50 -19.88 -1.57 10.65
N GLU A 51 -19.63 -2.63 11.41
CA GLU A 51 -20.57 -3.73 11.61
C GLU A 51 -20.84 -3.88 13.11
N ILE A 52 -22.06 -4.26 13.48
CA ILE A 52 -22.41 -4.55 14.86
C ILE A 52 -22.49 -6.08 15.01
N LYS A 53 -21.61 -6.65 15.85
CA LYS A 53 -21.60 -8.07 16.22
C LYS A 53 -21.59 -8.18 17.74
N ASP A 54 -22.51 -8.93 18.30
CA ASP A 54 -22.62 -9.15 19.76
C ASP A 54 -22.67 -7.83 20.57
N GLY A 55 -23.37 -6.81 20.03
CA GLY A 55 -23.49 -5.49 20.65
C GLY A 55 -22.22 -4.63 20.59
N LYS A 56 -21.17 -5.08 19.90
CA LYS A 56 -19.91 -4.33 19.72
C LYS A 56 -19.79 -3.83 18.28
N VAL A 57 -19.25 -2.63 18.14
CA VAL A 57 -18.94 -2.04 16.81
C VAL A 57 -17.56 -2.52 16.36
N TYR A 58 -17.53 -3.11 15.16
CA TYR A 58 -16.29 -3.51 14.48
C TYR A 58 -16.06 -2.62 13.27
N GLN A 59 -14.92 -1.95 13.27
CA GLN A 59 -14.46 -1.14 12.15
C GLN A 59 -12.94 -1.23 12.10
N TYR A 60 -12.39 -1.45 10.90
CA TYR A 60 -10.95 -1.42 10.69
C TYR A 60 -10.60 -0.90 9.29
N PHE A 61 -9.32 -0.63 9.09
CA PHE A 61 -8.82 -0.08 7.83
C PHE A 61 -7.75 -0.99 7.23
N VAL A 62 -7.83 -1.20 5.93
CA VAL A 62 -6.90 -2.04 5.17
C VAL A 62 -6.17 -1.18 4.16
N ALA A 63 -4.87 -0.99 4.35
CA ALA A 63 -4.04 -0.29 3.38
C ALA A 63 -3.39 -1.30 2.43
N ILE A 64 -3.57 -1.09 1.14
CA ILE A 64 -3.09 -1.98 0.07
C ILE A 64 -2.28 -1.16 -0.95
N SER A 65 -1.12 -1.70 -1.32
CA SER A 65 -0.27 -1.20 -2.42
C SER A 65 0.19 -2.36 -3.31
N CYS A 66 1.14 -2.12 -4.22
CA CYS A 66 1.80 -3.21 -4.92
C CYS A 66 2.58 -4.07 -3.93
N MET A 67 2.42 -5.40 -4.03
CA MET A 67 3.11 -6.36 -3.17
C MET A 67 4.47 -6.77 -3.72
N HIS A 68 4.87 -6.29 -4.90
CA HIS A 68 6.13 -6.65 -5.59
C HIS A 68 6.35 -8.17 -5.62
N CYS A 69 5.35 -8.87 -6.13
CA CYS A 69 5.28 -10.34 -6.16
C CYS A 69 6.59 -10.99 -6.62
N THR A 70 6.88 -12.18 -6.08
CA THR A 70 8.04 -12.98 -6.53
C THR A 70 7.89 -13.33 -8.01
N ASP A 71 6.68 -13.76 -8.41
CA ASP A 71 6.28 -13.99 -9.79
C ASP A 71 5.14 -13.00 -10.16
N PRO A 72 5.47 -11.83 -10.75
CA PRO A 72 4.48 -10.79 -11.01
C PRO A 72 3.67 -11.08 -12.27
N GLN A 73 2.46 -11.61 -12.12
CA GLN A 73 1.54 -11.90 -13.21
C GLN A 73 1.24 -10.70 -14.10
N CYS A 74 1.31 -9.49 -13.57
CA CYS A 74 1.16 -8.27 -14.34
C CYS A 74 2.29 -8.08 -15.37
N MET A 75 3.50 -8.57 -15.08
CA MET A 75 4.63 -8.55 -16.00
C MET A 75 4.40 -9.53 -17.16
N SER A 76 4.00 -10.78 -16.84
CA SER A 76 3.73 -11.81 -17.83
C SER A 76 2.54 -11.46 -18.75
N ALA A 77 1.57 -10.72 -18.24
CA ALA A 77 0.39 -10.30 -18.99
C ALA A 77 0.61 -9.05 -19.84
N CYS A 78 1.78 -8.40 -19.76
CA CYS A 78 2.04 -7.17 -20.49
C CYS A 78 2.46 -7.43 -21.95
N PRO A 79 1.61 -7.09 -22.95
CA PRO A 79 1.89 -7.45 -24.36
C PRO A 79 3.09 -6.66 -24.95
N VAL A 80 3.46 -5.54 -24.34
CA VAL A 80 4.56 -4.68 -24.80
C VAL A 80 5.78 -4.73 -23.88
N ASN A 81 5.80 -5.65 -22.91
CA ASN A 81 6.88 -5.78 -21.92
C ASN A 81 7.25 -4.46 -21.23
N ALA A 82 6.24 -3.63 -20.91
CA ALA A 82 6.43 -2.37 -20.20
C ALA A 82 6.66 -2.56 -18.69
N ILE A 83 6.39 -3.75 -18.16
CA ILE A 83 6.55 -4.05 -16.73
C ILE A 83 7.77 -4.95 -16.56
N SER A 84 8.65 -4.58 -15.65
CA SER A 84 9.88 -5.32 -15.36
C SER A 84 10.08 -5.47 -13.86
N LYS A 85 10.90 -6.44 -13.47
CA LYS A 85 11.31 -6.65 -12.08
C LYS A 85 12.81 -6.42 -11.97
N ARG A 86 13.18 -5.54 -11.04
CA ARG A 86 14.57 -5.22 -10.73
C ARG A 86 15.25 -6.34 -9.96
N VAL A 87 16.56 -6.31 -9.88
CA VAL A 87 17.38 -7.27 -9.11
C VAL A 87 17.10 -7.20 -7.60
N ASP A 88 16.67 -6.04 -7.10
CA ASP A 88 16.24 -5.82 -5.73
C ASP A 88 14.78 -6.28 -5.46
N GLY A 89 14.14 -6.87 -6.47
CA GLY A 89 12.79 -7.42 -6.38
C GLY A 89 11.67 -6.39 -6.61
N ILE A 90 11.98 -5.13 -6.83
CA ILE A 90 10.99 -4.09 -7.08
C ILE A 90 10.42 -4.24 -8.49
N VAL A 91 9.09 -4.33 -8.59
CA VAL A 91 8.37 -4.31 -9.87
C VAL A 91 8.14 -2.86 -10.27
N GLN A 92 8.51 -2.52 -11.50
CA GLN A 92 8.39 -1.16 -12.04
C GLN A 92 7.76 -1.19 -13.43
N VAL A 93 7.24 -0.04 -13.86
CA VAL A 93 6.65 0.15 -15.19
C VAL A 93 7.41 1.20 -15.97
N ASP A 94 7.72 0.88 -17.22
CA ASP A 94 8.18 1.83 -18.23
C ASP A 94 6.94 2.48 -18.86
N ARG A 95 6.68 3.73 -18.51
CA ARG A 95 5.51 4.45 -18.99
C ARG A 95 5.59 4.81 -20.47
N ASP A 96 6.78 4.90 -21.04
CA ASP A 96 6.94 5.24 -22.47
C ASP A 96 6.52 4.06 -23.35
N ARG A 97 6.78 2.83 -22.88
CA ARG A 97 6.34 1.61 -23.54
C ARG A 97 4.88 1.25 -23.26
N CYS A 98 4.29 1.77 -22.18
CA CYS A 98 2.94 1.42 -21.77
C CYS A 98 1.89 1.96 -22.77
N ILE A 99 1.04 1.05 -23.27
CA ILE A 99 -0.06 1.37 -24.21
C ILE A 99 -1.42 1.49 -23.53
N GLY A 100 -1.50 1.39 -22.20
CA GLY A 100 -2.75 1.56 -21.46
C GLY A 100 -3.77 0.43 -21.62
N CYS A 101 -3.38 -0.76 -22.06
CA CYS A 101 -4.32 -1.88 -22.37
C CYS A 101 -5.01 -2.48 -21.13
N LYS A 102 -4.57 -2.17 -19.91
CA LYS A 102 -5.14 -2.58 -18.60
C LYS A 102 -5.12 -4.08 -18.30
N PHE A 103 -4.43 -4.93 -19.09
CA PHE A 103 -4.31 -6.36 -18.77
C PHE A 103 -3.65 -6.60 -17.41
N CYS A 104 -2.64 -5.79 -17.03
CA CYS A 104 -2.00 -5.85 -15.73
C CYS A 104 -2.98 -5.66 -14.56
N LEU A 105 -4.03 -4.84 -14.71
CA LEU A 105 -5.06 -4.67 -13.69
C LEU A 105 -5.95 -5.91 -13.56
N ARG A 106 -6.28 -6.54 -14.69
CA ARG A 106 -7.17 -7.71 -14.71
C ARG A 106 -6.57 -8.93 -14.02
N VAL A 107 -5.25 -9.09 -14.08
CA VAL A 107 -4.54 -10.23 -13.49
C VAL A 107 -4.01 -9.95 -12.07
N CYS A 108 -4.06 -8.71 -11.60
CA CYS A 108 -3.55 -8.35 -10.28
C CYS A 108 -4.59 -8.64 -9.19
N PRO A 109 -4.36 -9.59 -8.26
CA PRO A 109 -5.33 -9.92 -7.21
C PRO A 109 -5.51 -8.78 -6.19
N TYR A 110 -4.55 -7.85 -6.13
CA TYR A 110 -4.57 -6.70 -5.23
C TYR A 110 -5.12 -5.44 -5.89
N GLY A 111 -5.40 -5.46 -7.20
CA GLY A 111 -5.80 -4.28 -7.97
C GLY A 111 -4.78 -3.15 -7.90
N ALA A 112 -3.48 -3.46 -7.73
CA ALA A 112 -2.43 -2.47 -7.51
C ALA A 112 -2.20 -1.52 -8.69
N PRO A 113 -2.26 -1.95 -9.98
CA PRO A 113 -2.11 -1.06 -11.11
C PRO A 113 -3.12 0.09 -11.07
N GLN A 114 -2.64 1.32 -11.23
CA GLN A 114 -3.43 2.53 -11.36
C GLN A 114 -3.14 3.14 -12.73
N PHE A 115 -3.97 4.05 -13.16
CA PHE A 115 -3.82 4.68 -14.48
C PHE A 115 -3.97 6.18 -14.35
N ASP A 116 -3.10 6.88 -15.03
CA ASP A 116 -3.12 8.34 -15.11
C ASP A 116 -4.13 8.83 -16.16
N LEU A 117 -4.23 10.15 -16.35
CA LEU A 117 -5.13 10.78 -17.34
C LEU A 117 -4.76 10.39 -18.78
N ASP A 118 -3.49 10.14 -19.04
CA ASP A 118 -2.99 9.63 -20.32
C ASP A 118 -3.32 8.14 -20.56
N GLY A 119 -3.99 7.51 -19.61
CA GLY A 119 -4.34 6.08 -19.64
C GLY A 119 -3.18 5.14 -19.40
N LYS A 120 -1.97 5.64 -19.16
CA LYS A 120 -0.79 4.82 -18.89
C LYS A 120 -0.74 4.34 -17.45
N MET A 121 -0.17 3.15 -17.26
CA MET A 121 -0.07 2.53 -15.95
C MET A 121 0.88 3.28 -15.02
N MET A 122 0.48 3.37 -13.77
CA MET A 122 1.30 3.76 -12.63
C MET A 122 1.27 2.65 -11.58
N LEU A 123 2.41 2.43 -10.92
CA LEU A 123 2.56 1.39 -9.91
C LEU A 123 3.43 1.93 -8.76
N CYS A 124 3.16 1.47 -7.53
CA CYS A 124 4.06 1.69 -6.42
C CYS A 124 5.44 1.11 -6.77
N ASP A 125 6.49 1.91 -6.61
CA ASP A 125 7.88 1.57 -6.88
C ASP A 125 8.71 1.43 -5.58
N LEU A 126 8.03 1.36 -4.43
CA LEU A 126 8.61 1.40 -3.07
C LEU A 126 9.47 2.65 -2.83
N CYS A 127 9.21 3.76 -3.55
CA CYS A 127 10.03 4.97 -3.49
C CYS A 127 11.53 4.61 -3.59
N PHE A 128 11.93 3.79 -4.58
CA PHE A 128 13.29 3.22 -4.68
C PHE A 128 14.37 4.30 -4.61
N HIS A 129 14.11 5.50 -5.15
CA HIS A 129 15.00 6.65 -5.07
C HIS A 129 15.31 7.04 -3.61
N ARG A 130 14.31 7.00 -2.71
CA ARG A 130 14.50 7.24 -1.27
C ARG A 130 15.27 6.11 -0.61
N LEU A 131 14.96 4.86 -0.97
CA LEU A 131 15.67 3.69 -0.42
C LEU A 131 17.14 3.69 -0.79
N GLN A 132 17.50 4.14 -2.00
CA GLN A 132 18.90 4.30 -2.42
C GLN A 132 19.66 5.35 -1.59
N GLU A 133 18.96 6.34 -1.05
CA GLU A 133 19.51 7.35 -0.13
C GLU A 133 19.48 6.89 1.35
N GLY A 134 19.10 5.65 1.62
CA GLY A 134 18.96 5.13 2.99
C GLY A 134 17.76 5.69 3.74
N LYS A 135 16.82 6.34 3.06
CA LYS A 135 15.60 6.91 3.63
C LYS A 135 14.45 5.90 3.59
N LYS A 136 13.50 6.06 4.52
CA LYS A 136 12.25 5.31 4.48
C LYS A 136 11.38 5.73 3.30
N THR A 137 10.51 4.82 2.82
CA THR A 137 9.47 5.18 1.83
C THR A 137 8.57 6.28 2.38
N ALA A 138 7.99 7.09 1.49
CA ALA A 138 7.17 8.23 1.91
C ALA A 138 5.99 7.81 2.81
N CYS A 139 5.29 6.74 2.45
CA CYS A 139 4.15 6.23 3.22
C CYS A 139 4.56 5.69 4.60
N GLU A 140 5.73 5.06 4.73
CA GLU A 140 6.27 4.58 6.01
C GLU A 140 6.70 5.75 6.89
N ALA A 141 7.45 6.71 6.32
CA ALA A 141 7.98 7.86 7.05
C ALA A 141 6.89 8.75 7.67
N HIS A 142 5.75 8.88 6.97
CA HIS A 142 4.65 9.75 7.39
C HIS A 142 3.47 9.00 8.03
N CYS A 143 3.64 7.72 8.38
CA CYS A 143 2.59 6.97 9.07
C CYS A 143 2.58 7.30 10.57
N PRO A 144 1.59 8.05 11.11
CA PRO A 144 1.53 8.41 12.53
C PRO A 144 1.31 7.17 13.42
N ALA A 145 0.59 6.17 12.92
CA ALA A 145 0.35 4.91 13.62
C ALA A 145 1.56 3.95 13.55
N ARG A 146 2.60 4.29 12.77
CA ARG A 146 3.78 3.44 12.53
C ARG A 146 3.40 1.99 12.23
N CYS A 147 2.44 1.81 11.34
CA CYS A 147 1.90 0.51 10.97
C CYS A 147 2.37 0.02 9.58
N ILE A 148 3.15 0.83 8.87
CA ILE A 148 3.70 0.49 7.55
C ILE A 148 5.20 0.22 7.72
N TYR A 149 5.65 -0.90 7.18
CA TYR A 149 7.04 -1.34 7.22
C TYR A 149 7.48 -1.75 5.82
N VAL A 150 8.65 -1.32 5.41
CA VAL A 150 9.26 -1.69 4.13
C VAL A 150 10.66 -2.21 4.38
N GLY A 151 10.98 -3.39 3.86
CA GLY A 151 12.27 -4.02 4.09
C GLY A 151 12.37 -5.41 3.44
N ALA A 152 13.45 -6.11 3.74
CA ALA A 152 13.63 -7.49 3.36
C ALA A 152 12.65 -8.42 4.11
N PRO A 153 12.32 -9.60 3.58
CA PRO A 153 11.36 -10.52 4.21
C PRO A 153 11.76 -10.94 5.63
N ASP A 154 13.05 -11.12 5.90
CA ASP A 154 13.59 -11.48 7.21
C ASP A 154 13.45 -10.35 8.24
N GLU A 155 13.67 -9.10 7.84
CA GLU A 155 13.45 -7.92 8.68
C GLU A 155 11.97 -7.77 9.05
N ILE A 156 11.09 -7.89 8.06
CA ILE A 156 9.64 -7.85 8.27
C ILE A 156 9.20 -8.99 9.19
N SER A 157 9.73 -10.20 9.00
CA SER A 157 9.43 -11.36 9.86
C SER A 157 9.84 -11.13 11.31
N LYS A 158 10.99 -10.53 11.56
CA LYS A 158 11.45 -10.14 12.92
C LYS A 158 10.48 -9.14 13.56
N ILE A 159 10.07 -8.11 12.81
CA ILE A 159 9.12 -7.10 13.30
C ILE A 159 7.78 -7.75 13.67
N ILE A 160 7.26 -8.62 12.81
CA ILE A 160 6.00 -9.33 13.06
C ILE A 160 6.14 -10.22 14.31
N GLY A 161 7.23 -10.99 14.42
CA GLY A 161 7.51 -11.86 15.56
C GLY A 161 7.62 -11.11 16.89
N GLN A 162 8.38 -10.00 16.92
CA GLN A 162 8.48 -9.14 18.11
C GLN A 162 7.13 -8.58 18.55
N ARG A 163 6.27 -8.23 17.61
CA ARG A 163 4.92 -7.73 17.89
C ARG A 163 3.99 -8.82 18.39
N ALA A 164 4.08 -10.02 17.85
CA ALA A 164 3.34 -11.16 18.36
C ALA A 164 3.75 -11.46 19.79
N ALA A 165 5.04 -11.49 20.09
CA ALA A 165 5.57 -11.70 21.44
C ALA A 165 5.05 -10.64 22.43
N SER A 166 5.09 -9.35 22.06
CA SER A 166 4.60 -8.27 22.95
C SER A 166 3.10 -8.32 23.24
N ARG A 167 2.31 -9.00 22.41
CA ARG A 167 0.88 -9.25 22.69
C ARG A 167 0.68 -10.37 23.71
N ILE A 168 1.54 -11.38 23.67
CA ILE A 168 1.48 -12.53 24.58
C ILE A 168 1.97 -12.11 25.98
N GLU A 169 2.97 -11.20 26.05
CA GLU A 169 3.52 -10.70 27.33
C GLU A 169 2.58 -9.76 28.10
N LYS A 170 1.57 -9.18 27.45
CA LYS A 170 0.56 -8.41 28.18
C LYS A 170 -0.45 -9.37 28.80
N PRO A 171 -0.38 -9.65 30.10
CA PRO A 171 -1.44 -10.40 30.77
C PRO A 171 -2.74 -9.62 30.58
N HIS A 172 -3.79 -10.33 30.34
CA HIS A 172 -5.13 -9.81 30.17
C HIS A 172 -5.54 -9.05 31.44
N GLU A 173 -5.29 -7.77 31.51
CA GLU A 173 -5.70 -6.91 32.64
C GLU A 173 -7.24 -6.75 32.78
N SER A 174 -8.01 -7.46 31.94
CA SER A 174 -9.47 -7.39 31.93
C SER A 174 -10.18 -8.41 32.83
N SER A 175 -9.45 -9.19 33.65
CA SER A 175 -10.05 -10.17 34.56
C SER A 175 -9.96 -9.81 36.03
N LEU A 176 -9.62 -8.59 36.39
CA LEU A 176 -9.55 -8.14 37.79
C LEU A 176 -10.52 -6.98 38.10
N VAL A 177 -11.75 -7.02 37.56
CA VAL A 177 -12.85 -6.24 38.13
C VAL A 177 -13.94 -7.24 38.45
N ALA A 178 -13.86 -7.82 39.65
CA ALA A 178 -14.95 -8.47 40.35
C ALA A 178 -15.68 -7.42 41.17
#